data_04764dee9bf1f15bfa6ac384603ddf33
#
_entry.id   04764dee9bf1f15bfa6ac384603ddf33
#
_cell.length_a   1.000
_cell.length_b   1.000
_cell.length_c   1.000
_cell.angle_alpha   90.00
_cell.angle_beta   90.00
_cell.angle_gamma   90.00
#
_symmetry.space_group_name_H-M   'P 1'
#
loop_
_entity.id
_entity.type
_entity.pdbx_description
1 polymer ?
#
loop_
_entity_poly.entity_id
_entity_poly.type
_entity_poly.pdbx_seq_one_letter_code
_entity_poly.pdbx_strand_id
1 'polypeptide(L)'
;MDKKNFEKPEYYVNRELSWLKFDDRVLSEARDKNLPLFERLKFLSITSSNLDEFYMVRVASLKDQVHADYEKKDIAGMTPKEQLKEISSQTHELVNVQYNTLNRSLLPALEKAGFHLMARHEDLNQEQQEYVDRYFED
;
A
#
# COMPACT_ATOMS: atom_id res chain seq x y z
N MET A 1 40.31 9.47 19.67
CA MET A 1 39.21 8.97 18.79
C MET A 1 37.94 9.58 19.33
N ASP A 2 37.42 10.62 18.68
CA ASP A 2 36.12 11.16 19.03
C ASP A 2 35.06 10.09 18.83
N LYS A 3 34.40 9.68 19.89
CA LYS A 3 33.19 8.84 19.80
C LYS A 3 32.18 9.64 18.97
N LYS A 4 31.92 9.23 17.73
CA LYS A 4 30.86 9.84 16.91
C LYS A 4 29.60 9.81 17.77
N ASN A 5 29.04 10.99 18.04
CA ASN A 5 27.79 11.10 18.79
C ASN A 5 26.65 10.67 17.86
N PHE A 6 26.24 9.40 17.95
CA PHE A 6 25.13 8.82 17.17
C PHE A 6 23.75 9.13 17.79
N GLU A 7 23.65 10.03 18.75
CA GLU A 7 22.38 10.38 19.39
C GLU A 7 21.59 11.47 18.63
N LYS A 8 22.19 12.05 17.58
CA LYS A 8 21.53 13.10 16.82
C LYS A 8 20.44 12.54 15.91
N PRO A 9 19.21 13.13 15.88
CA PRO A 9 18.10 12.69 15.04
C PRO A 9 18.44 12.60 13.56
N GLU A 10 19.34 13.43 13.06
CA GLU A 10 19.79 13.45 11.66
C GLU A 10 20.43 12.15 11.17
N TYR A 11 20.85 11.26 12.08
CA TYR A 11 21.41 9.96 11.75
C TYR A 11 20.34 8.85 11.64
N TYR A 12 19.09 9.17 11.90
CA TYR A 12 18.01 8.19 11.95
C TYR A 12 16.90 8.51 10.96
N VAL A 13 16.24 7.49 10.50
CA VAL A 13 15.02 7.60 9.69
C VAL A 13 13.84 7.19 10.57
N ASN A 14 12.73 7.92 10.48
CA ASN A 14 11.50 7.50 11.16
C ASN A 14 11.10 6.10 10.69
N ARG A 15 10.77 5.23 11.65
CA ARG A 15 10.49 3.82 11.40
C ARG A 15 9.28 3.60 10.50
N GLU A 16 8.23 4.38 10.67
CA GLU A 16 6.99 4.24 9.93
C GLU A 16 7.17 4.70 8.47
N LEU A 17 7.91 5.78 8.25
CA LEU A 17 8.24 6.24 6.90
C LEU A 17 9.21 5.28 6.20
N SER A 18 10.12 4.67 6.92
CA SER A 18 11.00 3.61 6.40
C SER A 18 10.18 2.38 5.97
N TRP A 19 9.14 2.04 6.72
CA TRP A 19 8.24 0.94 6.38
C TRP A 19 7.45 1.23 5.10
N LEU A 20 6.94 2.45 4.91
CA LEU A 20 6.29 2.84 3.65
C LEU A 20 7.22 2.73 2.44
N LYS A 21 8.50 3.09 2.60
CA LYS A 21 9.51 2.88 1.54
C LYS A 21 9.76 1.40 1.24
N PHE A 22 9.67 0.54 2.25
CA PHE A 22 9.73 -0.90 2.03
C PHE A 22 8.53 -1.37 1.20
N ASP A 23 7.33 -0.93 1.52
CA ASP A 23 6.12 -1.31 0.78
C ASP A 23 6.11 -0.75 -0.66
N ASP A 24 6.67 0.44 -0.88
CA ASP A 24 6.92 0.97 -2.23
C ASP A 24 7.88 0.07 -3.04
N ARG A 25 8.87 -0.54 -2.40
CA ARG A 25 9.74 -1.53 -3.05
C ARG A 25 8.98 -2.82 -3.39
N VAL A 26 8.05 -3.27 -2.54
CA VAL A 26 7.16 -4.39 -2.86
C VAL A 26 6.29 -4.05 -4.08
N LEU A 27 5.74 -2.84 -4.13
CA LEU A 27 4.98 -2.35 -5.29
C LEU A 27 5.84 -2.27 -6.56
N SER A 28 7.12 -2.01 -6.45
CA SER A 28 8.03 -1.95 -7.60
C SER A 28 8.13 -3.29 -8.35
N GLU A 29 7.98 -4.42 -7.65
CA GLU A 29 7.92 -5.76 -8.28
C GLU A 29 6.66 -5.91 -9.16
N ALA A 30 5.53 -5.34 -8.74
CA ALA A 30 4.32 -5.33 -9.58
C ALA A 30 4.50 -4.51 -10.88
N ARG A 31 5.45 -3.60 -10.92
CA ARG A 31 5.78 -2.74 -12.07
C ARG A 31 6.87 -3.30 -12.97
N ASP A 32 7.63 -4.30 -12.51
CA ASP A 32 8.66 -4.95 -13.30
C ASP A 32 8.03 -5.84 -14.38
N LYS A 33 8.19 -5.43 -15.64
CA LYS A 33 7.64 -6.15 -16.79
C LYS A 33 8.37 -7.46 -17.12
N ASN A 34 9.52 -7.72 -16.48
CA ASN A 34 10.25 -8.97 -16.62
C ASN A 34 9.65 -10.10 -15.76
N LEU A 35 8.83 -9.75 -14.77
CA LEU A 35 8.13 -10.73 -13.95
C LEU A 35 6.87 -11.26 -14.66
N PRO A 36 6.48 -12.53 -14.41
CA PRO A 36 5.23 -13.09 -14.89
C PRO A 36 4.03 -12.26 -14.45
N LEU A 37 3.01 -12.14 -15.30
CA LEU A 37 1.88 -11.24 -15.11
C LEU A 37 1.13 -11.49 -13.78
N PHE A 38 0.89 -12.76 -13.42
CA PHE A 38 0.22 -13.11 -12.17
C PHE A 38 1.09 -12.87 -10.92
N GLU A 39 2.41 -13.00 -11.04
CA GLU A 39 3.31 -12.61 -9.94
C GLU A 39 3.27 -11.10 -9.71
N ARG A 40 3.22 -10.31 -10.77
CA ARG A 40 3.05 -8.85 -10.67
C ARG A 40 1.72 -8.49 -9.99
N LEU A 41 0.63 -9.15 -10.35
CA LEU A 41 -0.68 -8.96 -9.71
C LEU A 41 -0.65 -9.34 -8.23
N LYS A 42 0.06 -10.42 -7.89
CA LYS A 42 0.27 -10.88 -6.52
C LYS A 42 1.04 -9.84 -5.68
N PHE A 43 2.13 -9.26 -6.21
CA PHE A 43 2.86 -8.19 -5.52
C PHE A 43 2.00 -6.94 -5.31
N LEU A 44 1.14 -6.59 -6.26
CA LEU A 44 0.17 -5.51 -6.08
C LEU A 44 -0.80 -5.80 -4.92
N SER A 45 -1.31 -7.03 -4.82
CA SER A 45 -2.18 -7.47 -3.73
C SER A 45 -1.47 -7.47 -2.38
N ILE A 46 -0.20 -7.91 -2.34
CA ILE A 46 0.63 -7.88 -1.13
C ILE A 46 0.83 -6.44 -0.65
N THR A 47 1.12 -5.50 -1.55
CA THR A 47 1.23 -4.07 -1.21
C THR A 47 -0.04 -3.56 -0.53
N SER A 48 -1.21 -3.91 -1.06
CA SER A 48 -2.50 -3.50 -0.48
C SER A 48 -2.71 -4.07 0.93
N SER A 49 -2.48 -5.38 1.08
CA SER A 49 -2.62 -6.08 2.37
C SER A 49 -1.65 -5.55 3.43
N ASN A 50 -0.42 -5.27 3.04
CA ASN A 50 0.59 -4.68 3.90
C ASN A 50 0.16 -3.29 4.39
N LEU A 51 -0.41 -2.48 3.50
CA LEU A 51 -0.86 -1.13 3.82
C LEU A 51 -2.04 -1.16 4.78
N ASP A 52 -2.99 -2.08 4.60
CA ASP A 52 -4.12 -2.28 5.51
C ASP A 52 -3.63 -2.62 6.93
N GLU A 53 -2.71 -3.58 7.07
CA GLU A 53 -2.13 -3.94 8.36
C GLU A 53 -1.36 -2.78 8.99
N PHE A 54 -0.58 -2.05 8.21
CA PHE A 54 0.13 -0.87 8.66
C PHE A 54 -0.80 0.18 9.27
N TYR A 55 -1.93 0.44 8.62
CA TYR A 55 -2.93 1.38 9.13
C TYR A 55 -3.64 0.88 10.37
N MET A 56 -4.05 -0.39 10.38
CA MET A 56 -4.73 -0.99 11.54
C MET A 56 -3.88 -1.06 12.80
N VAL A 57 -2.56 -1.19 12.66
CA VAL A 57 -1.67 -1.38 13.81
C VAL A 57 -0.86 -0.12 14.09
N ARG A 58 -0.07 0.35 13.11
CA ARG A 58 0.92 1.41 13.32
C ARG A 58 0.30 2.80 13.33
N VAL A 59 -0.52 3.11 12.33
CA VAL A 59 -1.18 4.41 12.22
C VAL A 59 -2.22 4.59 13.32
N ALA A 60 -2.96 3.53 13.67
CA ALA A 60 -3.88 3.54 14.80
C ALA A 60 -3.18 3.92 16.10
N SER A 61 -2.05 3.28 16.40
CA SER A 61 -1.24 3.60 17.60
C SER A 61 -0.74 5.05 17.62
N LEU A 62 -0.33 5.61 16.49
CA LEU A 62 0.05 7.02 16.40
C LEU A 62 -1.13 7.97 16.62
N LYS A 63 -2.33 7.61 16.11
CA LYS A 63 -3.56 8.37 16.37
C LYS A 63 -3.92 8.39 17.84
N ASP A 64 -3.80 7.26 18.54
CA ASP A 64 -4.03 7.19 19.98
C ASP A 64 -3.08 8.09 20.75
N GLN A 65 -1.79 8.12 20.36
CA GLN A 65 -0.82 9.05 20.94
C GLN A 65 -1.22 10.52 20.75
N VAL A 66 -1.68 10.88 19.55
CA VAL A 66 -2.15 12.26 19.28
C VAL A 66 -3.40 12.59 20.09
N HIS A 67 -4.35 11.65 20.24
CA HIS A 67 -5.55 11.84 21.06
C HIS A 67 -5.22 11.99 22.57
N ALA A 68 -4.09 11.40 23.02
CA ALA A 68 -3.60 11.53 24.38
C ALA A 68 -2.67 12.73 24.57
N ASP A 69 -2.60 13.67 23.63
CA ASP A 69 -1.71 14.83 23.66
C ASP A 69 -0.22 14.48 23.88
N TYR A 70 0.21 13.31 23.37
CA TYR A 70 1.57 12.87 23.48
C TYR A 70 2.45 13.52 22.40
N GLU A 71 3.39 14.36 22.83
CA GLU A 71 4.24 15.16 21.92
C GLU A 71 5.71 14.76 21.91
N LYS A 72 6.07 13.67 22.61
CA LYS A 72 7.48 13.23 22.64
C LYS A 72 7.92 12.83 21.23
N LYS A 73 9.05 13.37 20.82
CA LYS A 73 9.68 13.05 19.55
C LYS A 73 10.28 11.65 19.56
N ASP A 74 10.23 10.99 18.42
CA ASP A 74 10.92 9.73 18.18
C ASP A 74 12.44 9.96 17.99
N ILE A 75 13.19 8.89 17.71
CA ILE A 75 14.63 8.95 17.50
C ILE A 75 15.03 9.79 16.27
N ALA A 76 14.14 9.90 15.28
CA ALA A 76 14.32 10.74 14.09
C ALA A 76 13.86 12.20 14.30
N GLY A 77 13.41 12.55 15.51
CA GLY A 77 13.04 13.92 15.89
C GLY A 77 11.62 14.31 15.51
N MET A 78 10.74 13.37 15.18
CA MET A 78 9.35 13.62 14.75
C MET A 78 8.36 13.36 15.89
N THR A 79 7.42 14.28 16.10
CA THR A 79 6.26 14.06 16.98
C THR A 79 5.25 13.11 16.32
N PRO A 80 4.33 12.47 17.06
CA PRO A 80 3.28 11.62 16.47
C PRO A 80 2.43 12.35 15.41
N LYS A 81 2.12 13.61 15.62
CA LYS A 81 1.37 14.45 14.69
C LYS A 81 2.12 14.71 13.38
N GLU A 82 3.42 15.00 13.47
CA GLU A 82 4.29 15.17 12.29
C GLU A 82 4.43 13.85 11.52
N GLN A 83 4.56 12.72 12.22
CA GLN A 83 4.59 11.40 11.61
C GLN A 83 3.30 11.11 10.85
N LEU A 84 2.11 11.32 11.44
CA LEU A 84 0.82 11.10 10.78
C LEU A 84 0.65 11.95 9.53
N LYS A 85 1.10 13.21 9.55
CA LYS A 85 1.04 14.10 8.39
C LYS A 85 1.88 13.55 7.23
N GLU A 86 3.11 13.15 7.51
CA GLU A 86 4.03 12.64 6.51
C GLU A 86 3.59 11.27 5.98
N ILE A 87 3.12 10.38 6.86
CA ILE A 87 2.53 9.09 6.50
C ILE A 87 1.36 9.29 5.53
N SER A 88 0.45 10.22 5.82
CA SER A 88 -0.69 10.51 4.95
C SER A 88 -0.24 10.93 3.56
N SER A 89 0.74 11.84 3.46
CA SER A 89 1.28 12.29 2.18
C SER A 89 1.89 11.15 1.37
N GLN A 90 2.79 10.38 1.98
CA GLN A 90 3.48 9.27 1.30
C GLN A 90 2.54 8.13 0.93
N THR A 91 1.53 7.86 1.76
CA THR A 91 0.51 6.84 1.46
C THR A 91 -0.34 7.22 0.25
N HIS A 92 -0.75 8.49 0.13
CA HIS A 92 -1.50 8.94 -1.05
C HIS A 92 -0.68 8.77 -2.34
N GLU A 93 0.62 9.07 -2.30
CA GLU A 93 1.51 8.84 -3.44
C GLU A 93 1.62 7.34 -3.79
N LEU A 94 1.83 6.49 -2.79
CA LEU A 94 1.92 5.04 -2.94
C LEU A 94 0.63 4.46 -3.55
N VAL A 95 -0.53 4.83 -3.03
CA VAL A 95 -1.85 4.38 -3.51
C VAL A 95 -2.11 4.87 -4.94
N ASN A 96 -1.73 6.09 -5.29
CA ASN A 96 -1.83 6.58 -6.66
C ASN A 96 -0.99 5.73 -7.62
N VAL A 97 0.24 5.37 -7.24
CA VAL A 97 1.11 4.49 -8.05
C VAL A 97 0.50 3.09 -8.15
N GLN A 98 -0.05 2.56 -7.05
CA GLN A 98 -0.71 1.25 -6.98
C GLN A 98 -1.89 1.17 -7.96
N TYR A 99 -2.83 2.12 -7.90
CA TYR A 99 -3.98 2.15 -8.81
C TYR A 99 -3.60 2.42 -10.26
N ASN A 100 -2.61 3.27 -10.52
CA ASN A 100 -2.09 3.46 -11.87
C ASN A 100 -1.44 2.17 -12.41
N THR A 101 -0.73 1.42 -11.58
CA THR A 101 -0.15 0.13 -11.96
C THR A 101 -1.24 -0.88 -12.30
N LEU A 102 -2.30 -0.97 -11.49
CA LEU A 102 -3.44 -1.83 -11.77
C LEU A 102 -4.13 -1.44 -13.09
N ASN A 103 -4.61 -0.21 -13.17
CA ASN A 103 -5.52 0.22 -14.22
C ASN A 103 -4.85 0.43 -15.58
N ARG A 104 -3.59 0.90 -15.60
CA ARG A 104 -2.89 1.25 -16.83
C ARG A 104 -1.86 0.21 -17.29
N SER A 105 -1.52 -0.73 -16.45
CA SER A 105 -0.51 -1.75 -16.78
C SER A 105 -1.05 -3.18 -16.64
N LEU A 106 -1.56 -3.56 -15.47
CA LEU A 106 -1.93 -4.94 -15.19
C LEU A 106 -3.25 -5.34 -15.84
N LEU A 107 -4.32 -4.57 -15.70
CA LEU A 107 -5.61 -4.88 -16.31
C LEU A 107 -5.52 -4.95 -17.85
N PRO A 108 -4.88 -4.00 -18.55
CA PRO A 108 -4.70 -4.13 -20.00
C PRO A 108 -3.82 -5.33 -20.41
N ALA A 109 -2.84 -5.71 -19.59
CA ALA A 109 -1.99 -6.85 -19.85
C ALA A 109 -2.74 -8.18 -19.64
N LEU A 110 -3.61 -8.26 -18.64
CA LEU A 110 -4.50 -9.40 -18.40
C LEU A 110 -5.48 -9.58 -19.56
N GLU A 111 -6.13 -8.49 -19.99
CA GLU A 111 -7.03 -8.48 -21.14
C GLU A 111 -6.35 -9.02 -22.41
N LYS A 112 -5.16 -8.52 -22.71
CA LYS A 112 -4.35 -8.97 -23.84
C LYS A 112 -3.95 -10.45 -23.73
N ALA A 113 -3.80 -10.98 -22.51
CA ALA A 113 -3.50 -12.38 -22.25
C ALA A 113 -4.75 -13.28 -22.24
N GLY A 114 -5.95 -12.74 -22.50
CA GLY A 114 -7.20 -13.48 -22.54
C GLY A 114 -7.92 -13.61 -21.17
N PHE A 115 -7.49 -12.84 -20.15
CA PHE A 115 -8.14 -12.81 -18.84
C PHE A 115 -8.98 -11.55 -18.71
N HIS A 116 -10.30 -11.71 -18.63
CA HIS A 116 -11.25 -10.62 -18.54
C HIS A 116 -11.75 -10.47 -17.11
N LEU A 117 -11.44 -9.34 -16.46
CA LEU A 117 -11.99 -8.99 -15.15
C LEU A 117 -13.28 -8.19 -15.35
N MET A 118 -14.42 -8.82 -15.08
CA MET A 118 -15.71 -8.14 -15.13
C MET A 118 -15.89 -7.27 -13.89
N ALA A 119 -16.09 -5.97 -14.12
CA ALA A 119 -16.16 -4.99 -13.05
C ALA A 119 -17.61 -4.75 -12.57
N ARG A 120 -18.61 -5.00 -13.42
CA ARG A 120 -20.02 -4.72 -13.14
C ARG A 120 -20.92 -5.83 -13.66
N HIS A 121 -22.05 -6.07 -12.97
CA HIS A 121 -23.03 -7.08 -13.34
C HIS A 121 -23.62 -6.82 -14.73
N GLU A 122 -23.81 -5.56 -15.12
CA GLU A 122 -24.36 -5.15 -16.42
C GLU A 122 -23.42 -5.46 -17.60
N ASP A 123 -22.15 -5.66 -17.34
CA ASP A 123 -21.15 -6.02 -18.36
C ASP A 123 -21.13 -7.53 -18.64
N LEU A 124 -21.86 -8.34 -17.84
CA LEU A 124 -21.97 -9.78 -18.00
C LEU A 124 -22.98 -10.16 -19.10
N ASN A 125 -22.70 -11.24 -19.83
CA ASN A 125 -23.73 -11.85 -20.66
C ASN A 125 -24.77 -12.61 -19.83
N GLN A 126 -25.88 -13.04 -20.45
CA GLN A 126 -26.99 -13.67 -19.74
C GLN A 126 -26.56 -14.92 -18.93
N GLU A 127 -25.77 -15.81 -19.50
CA GLU A 127 -25.29 -17.03 -18.85
C GLU A 127 -24.41 -16.69 -17.61
N GLN A 128 -23.58 -15.68 -17.72
CA GLN A 128 -22.74 -15.19 -16.62
C GLN A 128 -23.57 -14.55 -15.52
N GLN A 129 -24.60 -13.76 -15.86
CA GLN A 129 -25.53 -13.18 -14.88
C GLN A 129 -26.27 -14.28 -14.11
N GLU A 130 -26.86 -15.26 -14.82
CA GLU A 130 -27.53 -16.39 -14.19
C GLU A 130 -26.61 -17.22 -13.28
N TYR A 131 -25.33 -17.32 -13.65
CA TYR A 131 -24.32 -17.99 -12.79
C TYR A 131 -24.04 -17.19 -11.50
N VAL A 132 -23.82 -15.88 -11.63
CA VAL A 132 -23.52 -14.99 -10.47
C VAL A 132 -24.73 -14.92 -9.54
N ASP A 133 -25.94 -14.77 -10.07
CA ASP A 133 -27.17 -14.70 -9.27
C ASP A 133 -27.38 -15.99 -8.49
N ARG A 134 -27.20 -17.14 -9.11
CA ARG A 134 -27.28 -18.43 -8.46
C ARG A 134 -26.21 -18.64 -7.38
N TYR A 135 -24.97 -18.20 -7.64
CA TYR A 135 -23.88 -18.26 -6.65
C TYR A 135 -24.14 -17.38 -5.43
N PHE A 136 -24.86 -16.28 -5.60
CA PHE A 136 -25.22 -15.38 -4.50
C PHE A 136 -26.39 -15.93 -3.65
N GLU A 137 -27.28 -16.73 -4.24
CA GLU A 137 -28.44 -17.34 -3.54
C GLU A 137 -28.07 -18.59 -2.72
N ASP A 138 -26.98 -19.30 -3.06
CA ASP A 138 -26.46 -20.48 -2.35
C ASP A 138 -25.64 -20.07 -1.10
#